data_92f9cb2e1d26559cb514aebedce9da09
#
_entry.id   92f9cb2e1d26559cb514aebedce9da09
#
_cell.length_a   1.000
_cell.length_b   1.000
_cell.length_c   1.000
_cell.angle_alpha   90.00
_cell.angle_beta   90.00
_cell.angle_gamma   90.00
#
_symmetry.space_group_name_H-M   'P 1'
#
loop_
_entity.id
_entity.type
_entity.pdbx_description
1 polymer ?
#
loop_
_entity_poly.entity_id
_entity_poly.type
_entity_poly.pdbx_seq_one_letter_code
_entity_poly.pdbx_strand_id
1 'polypeptide(L)'
;MATTLSGTSGALYYKPAGTDSTFTSSNVTNAGNQISIGAYRNFKVNDKVSFGTGTGGTLPAGLSASTDVFIRTYDAASGNATFSATSGGTELALSNDGTDGTTPFTIKFAEFQAVGAVREWSFEITRDEIDVTTIGQTLGQTAPFKTYITGFADGEGSATIYT
;
A
#
# COMPACT_ATOMS: atom_id res chain seq x y z
N MET A 1 17.86 1.01 26.49
CA MET A 1 16.82 0.09 27.00
C MET A 1 16.02 -0.44 25.81
N ALA A 2 15.89 -1.74 25.68
CA ALA A 2 15.10 -2.37 24.64
C ALA A 2 13.64 -2.44 25.07
N THR A 3 12.72 -2.13 24.17
CA THR A 3 11.28 -2.26 24.39
C THR A 3 10.70 -3.20 23.35
N THR A 4 10.16 -4.32 23.79
CA THR A 4 9.51 -5.31 22.92
C THR A 4 7.99 -5.13 23.00
N LEU A 5 7.34 -4.98 21.86
CA LEU A 5 5.90 -5.00 21.72
C LEU A 5 5.52 -6.33 21.08
N SER A 6 4.52 -7.01 21.64
CA SER A 6 4.03 -8.28 21.10
C SER A 6 2.51 -8.31 21.07
N GLY A 7 1.95 -9.08 20.15
CA GLY A 7 0.52 -9.27 20.01
C GLY A 7 0.20 -10.65 19.45
N THR A 8 -0.99 -11.16 19.76
CA THR A 8 -1.46 -12.50 19.39
C THR A 8 -2.45 -12.51 18.23
N SER A 9 -2.89 -11.33 17.77
CA SER A 9 -3.78 -11.19 16.63
C SER A 9 -3.58 -9.85 15.95
N GLY A 10 -3.83 -9.82 14.65
CA GLY A 10 -3.71 -8.60 13.86
C GLY A 10 -3.81 -8.90 12.37
N ALA A 11 -3.59 -7.89 11.56
CA ALA A 11 -3.45 -8.02 10.13
C ALA A 11 -2.25 -7.22 9.65
N LEU A 12 -1.48 -7.80 8.75
CA LEU A 12 -0.38 -7.11 8.09
C LEU A 12 -0.92 -6.49 6.80
N TYR A 13 -0.69 -5.20 6.67
CA TYR A 13 -1.08 -4.43 5.49
C TYR A 13 0.16 -3.90 4.79
N TYR A 14 0.13 -3.91 3.48
CA TYR A 14 1.14 -3.23 2.66
C TYR A 14 0.45 -2.42 1.57
N LYS A 15 1.11 -1.39 1.09
CA LYS A 15 0.69 -0.63 -0.08
C LYS A 15 1.76 -0.82 -1.14
N PRO A 16 1.43 -1.47 -2.27
CA PRO A 16 2.36 -1.58 -3.37
C PRO A 16 2.81 -0.19 -3.84
N ALA A 17 4.09 -0.06 -4.11
CA ALA A 17 4.63 1.15 -4.73
C ALA A 17 4.58 1.02 -6.24
N GLY A 18 4.13 2.07 -6.93
CA GLY A 18 4.12 2.12 -8.39
C GLY A 18 2.81 1.67 -9.03
N THR A 19 2.93 1.08 -10.20
CA THR A 19 1.81 0.63 -11.04
C THR A 19 1.62 -0.87 -10.90
N ASP A 20 0.41 -1.30 -10.52
CA ASP A 20 0.08 -2.72 -10.35
C ASP A 20 -0.27 -3.38 -11.69
N SER A 21 -0.85 -2.62 -12.60
CA SER A 21 -1.13 -3.05 -13.97
C SER A 21 -1.23 -1.86 -14.93
N THR A 22 -1.17 -2.15 -16.22
CA THR A 22 -1.36 -1.17 -17.30
C THR A 22 -2.37 -1.71 -18.30
N PHE A 23 -3.07 -0.81 -18.99
CA PHE A 23 -4.00 -1.13 -20.06
C PHE A 23 -4.00 -0.02 -21.12
N THR A 24 -4.58 -0.29 -22.28
CA THR A 24 -4.74 0.66 -23.39
C THR A 24 -6.22 0.77 -23.75
N SER A 25 -6.58 1.68 -24.64
CA SER A 25 -7.96 1.82 -25.14
C SER A 25 -8.48 0.51 -25.73
N SER A 26 -7.61 -0.29 -26.36
CA SER A 26 -7.99 -1.60 -26.92
C SER A 26 -8.37 -2.67 -25.85
N ASN A 27 -8.04 -2.43 -24.61
CA ASN A 27 -8.42 -3.29 -23.48
C ASN A 27 -9.78 -2.91 -22.88
N VAL A 28 -10.42 -1.84 -23.38
CA VAL A 28 -11.70 -1.35 -22.88
C VAL A 28 -12.82 -1.90 -23.75
N THR A 29 -13.87 -2.41 -23.12
CA THR A 29 -15.11 -2.83 -23.77
C THR A 29 -16.25 -2.00 -23.20
N ASN A 30 -16.48 -0.81 -23.78
CA ASN A 30 -17.45 0.15 -23.26
C ASN A 30 -18.89 -0.40 -23.27
N ALA A 31 -19.27 -1.21 -24.23
CA ALA A 31 -20.60 -1.86 -24.28
C ALA A 31 -20.86 -2.78 -23.06
N GLY A 32 -19.82 -3.29 -22.42
CA GLY A 32 -19.90 -4.12 -21.21
C GLY A 32 -19.35 -3.42 -19.97
N ASN A 33 -18.98 -2.15 -20.04
CA ASN A 33 -18.33 -1.40 -18.96
C ASN A 33 -17.08 -2.11 -18.38
N GLN A 34 -16.38 -2.88 -19.20
CA GLN A 34 -15.28 -3.73 -18.78
C GLN A 34 -13.93 -3.18 -19.26
N ILE A 35 -12.94 -3.37 -18.43
CA ILE A 35 -11.54 -3.13 -18.76
C ILE A 35 -10.74 -4.40 -18.45
N SER A 36 -9.96 -4.87 -19.42
CA SER A 36 -9.01 -5.94 -19.19
C SER A 36 -7.75 -5.36 -18.53
N ILE A 37 -7.60 -5.60 -17.23
CA ILE A 37 -6.51 -5.10 -16.39
C ILE A 37 -5.41 -6.15 -16.16
N GLY A 38 -5.49 -7.27 -16.85
CA GLY A 38 -4.55 -8.38 -16.81
C GLY A 38 -5.03 -9.57 -16.01
N ALA A 39 -4.85 -10.75 -16.59
CA ALA A 39 -5.20 -12.03 -15.97
C ALA A 39 -4.27 -12.34 -14.78
N TYR A 40 -4.79 -13.08 -13.82
CA TYR A 40 -4.06 -13.57 -12.62
C TYR A 40 -3.32 -12.49 -11.84
N ARG A 41 -3.87 -11.27 -11.81
CA ARG A 41 -3.40 -10.19 -10.95
C ARG A 41 -4.00 -10.33 -9.55
N ASN A 42 -3.35 -9.72 -8.57
CA ASN A 42 -3.77 -9.80 -7.17
C ASN A 42 -4.95 -8.84 -6.82
N PHE A 43 -5.81 -8.57 -7.80
CA PHE A 43 -7.01 -7.75 -7.61
C PHE A 43 -8.17 -8.58 -7.05
N LYS A 44 -8.95 -7.98 -6.17
CA LYS A 44 -10.15 -8.57 -5.58
C LYS A 44 -11.33 -7.60 -5.68
N VAL A 45 -12.52 -8.16 -5.61
CA VAL A 45 -13.76 -7.37 -5.50
C VAL A 45 -13.70 -6.51 -4.23
N ASN A 46 -14.10 -5.25 -4.37
CA ASN A 46 -14.04 -4.19 -3.37
C ASN A 46 -12.63 -3.62 -3.09
N ASP A 47 -11.59 -4.01 -3.80
CA ASP A 47 -10.33 -3.30 -3.75
C ASP A 47 -10.51 -1.88 -4.28
N LYS A 48 -9.94 -0.92 -3.55
CA LYS A 48 -9.92 0.47 -3.97
C LYS A 48 -8.72 0.74 -4.84
N VAL A 49 -8.95 1.24 -6.02
CA VAL A 49 -7.93 1.49 -7.03
C VAL A 49 -8.00 2.91 -7.57
N SER A 50 -6.88 3.42 -8.04
CA SER A 50 -6.78 4.69 -8.75
C SER A 50 -6.23 4.47 -10.15
N PHE A 51 -6.69 5.28 -11.09
CA PHE A 51 -6.25 5.28 -12.47
C PHE A 51 -5.29 6.43 -12.75
N GLY A 52 -4.33 6.18 -13.64
CA GLY A 52 -3.47 7.22 -14.18
C GLY A 52 -3.59 7.27 -15.69
N THR A 53 -3.59 8.46 -16.24
CA THR A 53 -3.50 8.68 -17.69
C THR A 53 -2.08 8.46 -18.17
N GLY A 54 -1.94 7.89 -19.37
CA GLY A 54 -0.69 7.97 -20.11
C GLY A 54 -0.40 9.43 -20.54
N THR A 55 0.85 9.74 -20.83
CA THR A 55 1.26 11.08 -21.30
C THR A 55 0.51 11.42 -22.58
N GLY A 56 -0.31 12.48 -22.53
CA GLY A 56 -1.15 12.92 -23.64
C GLY A 56 -2.41 12.08 -23.89
N GLY A 57 -2.68 11.10 -23.04
CA GLY A 57 -3.88 10.26 -23.11
C GLY A 57 -5.05 10.79 -22.30
N THR A 58 -6.23 10.25 -22.55
CA THR A 58 -7.47 10.50 -21.80
C THR A 58 -8.10 9.18 -21.37
N LEU A 59 -8.39 9.03 -20.09
CA LEU A 59 -9.07 7.84 -19.58
C LEU A 59 -10.45 7.65 -20.24
N PRO A 60 -10.97 6.40 -20.29
CA PRO A 60 -12.35 6.13 -20.64
C PRO A 60 -13.32 7.02 -19.87
N ALA A 61 -14.33 7.57 -20.56
CA ALA A 61 -15.33 8.39 -19.88
C ALA A 61 -16.08 7.55 -18.83
N GLY A 62 -16.19 8.10 -17.64
CA GLY A 62 -16.65 7.39 -16.43
C GLY A 62 -15.53 7.20 -15.40
N LEU A 63 -14.26 7.26 -15.83
CA LEU A 63 -13.09 7.19 -14.96
C LEU A 63 -12.36 8.54 -14.90
N SER A 64 -11.68 8.78 -13.78
CA SER A 64 -10.86 10.00 -13.57
C SER A 64 -9.59 9.64 -12.81
N ALA A 65 -8.49 10.26 -13.20
CA ALA A 65 -7.20 10.11 -12.50
C ALA A 65 -7.19 10.74 -11.10
N SER A 66 -8.14 11.62 -10.80
CA SER A 66 -8.26 12.29 -9.49
C SER A 66 -9.23 11.62 -8.53
N THR A 67 -9.90 10.55 -8.94
CA THR A 67 -10.94 9.89 -8.16
C THR A 67 -10.66 8.40 -8.08
N ASP A 68 -10.55 7.90 -6.86
CA ASP A 68 -10.45 6.47 -6.61
C ASP A 68 -11.79 5.79 -6.83
N VAL A 69 -11.74 4.54 -7.30
CA VAL A 69 -12.93 3.70 -7.53
C VAL A 69 -12.70 2.32 -6.92
N PHE A 70 -13.76 1.53 -6.84
CA PHE A 70 -13.73 0.16 -6.32
C PHE A 70 -13.91 -0.85 -7.44
N ILE A 71 -13.16 -1.94 -7.39
CA ILE A 71 -13.37 -3.09 -8.28
C ILE A 71 -14.70 -3.74 -7.91
N ARG A 72 -15.66 -3.74 -8.83
CA ARG A 72 -16.96 -4.36 -8.63
C ARG A 72 -16.96 -5.83 -8.99
N THR A 73 -16.37 -6.17 -10.12
CA THR A 73 -16.13 -7.55 -10.55
C THR A 73 -14.71 -7.69 -11.07
N TYR A 74 -14.13 -8.85 -10.87
CA TYR A 74 -12.86 -9.21 -11.47
C TYR A 74 -12.86 -10.69 -11.82
N ASP A 75 -12.68 -10.99 -13.08
CA ASP A 75 -12.46 -12.36 -13.56
C ASP A 75 -10.96 -12.59 -13.68
N ALA A 76 -10.41 -13.39 -12.80
CA ALA A 76 -8.97 -13.66 -12.75
C ALA A 76 -8.46 -14.37 -14.00
N ALA A 77 -9.28 -15.15 -14.70
CA ALA A 77 -8.86 -15.90 -15.89
C ALA A 77 -8.73 -14.99 -17.13
N SER A 78 -9.69 -14.09 -17.34
CA SER A 78 -9.68 -13.14 -18.46
C SER A 78 -8.99 -11.82 -18.14
N GLY A 79 -8.90 -11.47 -16.85
CA GLY A 79 -8.43 -10.17 -16.38
C GLY A 79 -9.45 -9.06 -16.54
N ASN A 80 -10.70 -9.36 -16.88
CA ASN A 80 -11.75 -8.36 -17.05
C ASN A 80 -12.28 -7.88 -15.72
N ALA A 81 -12.40 -6.58 -15.57
CA ALA A 81 -12.92 -5.93 -14.37
C ALA A 81 -13.99 -4.90 -14.70
N THR A 82 -14.96 -4.73 -13.83
CA THR A 82 -15.87 -3.59 -13.80
C THR A 82 -15.66 -2.80 -12.51
N PHE A 83 -16.06 -1.55 -12.50
CA PHE A 83 -15.78 -0.62 -11.42
C PHE A 83 -17.02 0.05 -10.89
N SER A 84 -16.95 0.57 -9.68
CA SER A 84 -18.01 1.35 -9.03
C SER A 84 -17.43 2.52 -8.24
N ALA A 85 -18.22 3.57 -8.05
CA ALA A 85 -17.77 4.75 -7.29
C ALA A 85 -17.68 4.47 -5.77
N THR A 86 -18.44 3.48 -5.28
CA THR A 86 -18.44 3.08 -3.87
C THR A 86 -18.35 1.56 -3.77
N SER A 87 -17.82 1.07 -2.65
CA SER A 87 -17.74 -0.38 -2.40
C SER A 87 -19.12 -1.03 -2.51
N GLY A 88 -19.25 -2.04 -3.36
CA GLY A 88 -20.53 -2.71 -3.65
C GLY A 88 -21.57 -1.87 -4.39
N GLY A 89 -21.21 -0.68 -4.87
CA GLY A 89 -22.10 0.26 -5.57
C GLY A 89 -22.50 -0.18 -6.97
N THR A 90 -23.26 0.69 -7.63
CA THR A 90 -23.64 0.48 -9.03
C THR A 90 -22.43 0.58 -9.94
N GLU A 91 -22.45 -0.17 -11.01
CA GLU A 91 -21.40 -0.19 -12.02
C GLU A 91 -21.25 1.19 -12.69
N LEU A 92 -20.02 1.63 -12.85
CA LEU A 92 -19.70 2.82 -13.61
C LEU A 92 -19.88 2.54 -15.11
N ALA A 93 -20.65 3.40 -15.77
CA ALA A 93 -20.82 3.33 -17.21
C ALA A 93 -19.60 3.92 -17.91
N LEU A 94 -19.01 3.15 -18.82
CA LEU A 94 -17.96 3.62 -19.73
C LEU A 94 -18.62 4.00 -21.05
N SER A 95 -18.56 5.26 -21.44
CA SER A 95 -19.20 5.73 -22.67
C SER A 95 -18.26 5.84 -23.87
N ASN A 96 -16.95 5.62 -23.64
CA ASN A 96 -15.94 5.50 -24.68
C ASN A 96 -14.74 4.69 -24.16
N ASP A 97 -13.81 4.37 -25.04
CA ASP A 97 -12.61 3.55 -24.73
C ASP A 97 -11.43 4.40 -24.23
N GLY A 98 -11.58 5.72 -24.18
CA GLY A 98 -10.49 6.64 -23.94
C GLY A 98 -9.61 6.87 -25.16
N THR A 99 -8.52 7.59 -24.99
CA THR A 99 -7.51 7.84 -26.02
C THR A 99 -6.14 7.53 -25.48
N ASP A 100 -5.42 6.63 -26.12
CA ASP A 100 -4.07 6.27 -25.73
C ASP A 100 -3.12 7.47 -25.89
N GLY A 101 -2.25 7.64 -24.89
CA GLY A 101 -1.12 8.54 -24.98
C GLY A 101 0.15 7.85 -25.50
N THR A 102 1.28 8.48 -25.28
CA THR A 102 2.59 7.88 -25.55
C THR A 102 2.95 6.74 -24.58
N THR A 103 2.28 6.70 -23.44
CA THR A 103 2.39 5.61 -22.45
C THR A 103 1.00 5.05 -22.16
N PRO A 104 0.88 3.76 -21.79
CA PRO A 104 -0.40 3.16 -21.46
C PRO A 104 -1.02 3.79 -20.19
N PHE A 105 -2.32 3.59 -20.04
CA PHE A 105 -3.01 3.87 -18.77
C PHE A 105 -2.47 2.99 -17.65
N THR A 106 -2.53 3.49 -16.43
CA THR A 106 -2.05 2.76 -15.25
C THR A 106 -3.20 2.53 -14.27
N ILE A 107 -3.15 1.41 -13.56
CA ILE A 107 -3.99 1.12 -12.43
C ILE A 107 -3.11 0.74 -11.23
N LYS A 108 -3.45 1.22 -10.05
CA LYS A 108 -2.72 0.93 -8.81
C LYS A 108 -3.69 0.83 -7.64
N PHE A 109 -3.32 0.08 -6.61
CA PHE A 109 -4.06 0.07 -5.36
C PHE A 109 -4.01 1.46 -4.70
N ALA A 110 -5.16 1.99 -4.32
CA ALA A 110 -5.28 3.27 -3.64
C ALA A 110 -5.13 3.14 -2.12
N GLU A 111 -5.38 1.96 -1.57
CA GLU A 111 -5.30 1.65 -0.14
C GLU A 111 -4.32 0.53 0.16
N PHE A 112 -4.03 0.36 1.44
CA PHE A 112 -3.22 -0.75 1.94
C PHE A 112 -3.98 -2.08 1.75
N GLN A 113 -3.25 -3.06 1.23
CA GLN A 113 -3.78 -4.42 1.01
C GLN A 113 -3.38 -5.32 2.19
N ALA A 114 -4.33 -6.11 2.68
CA ALA A 114 -4.03 -7.11 3.69
C ALA A 114 -3.25 -8.28 3.06
N VAL A 115 -2.09 -8.58 3.59
CA VAL A 115 -1.29 -9.75 3.17
C VAL A 115 -1.85 -11.03 3.75
N GLY A 116 -2.38 -10.97 4.97
CA GLY A 116 -2.93 -12.12 5.67
C GLY A 116 -3.25 -11.82 7.12
N ALA A 117 -3.92 -12.75 7.78
CA ALA A 117 -4.14 -12.68 9.22
C ALA A 117 -2.84 -12.97 9.97
N VAL A 118 -2.45 -12.08 10.86
CA VAL A 118 -1.26 -12.25 11.70
C VAL A 118 -1.67 -12.98 12.97
N ARG A 119 -1.08 -14.15 13.20
CA ARG A 119 -1.29 -14.93 14.41
C ARG A 119 -0.51 -14.36 15.59
N GLU A 120 0.73 -13.97 15.31
CA GLU A 120 1.68 -13.51 16.31
C GLU A 120 2.60 -12.48 15.69
N TRP A 121 2.91 -11.44 16.42
CA TRP A 121 3.88 -10.45 15.99
C TRP A 121 4.69 -9.93 17.17
N SER A 122 5.91 -9.52 16.90
CA SER A 122 6.76 -8.81 17.84
C SER A 122 7.47 -7.66 17.14
N PHE A 123 7.67 -6.61 17.88
CA PHE A 123 8.48 -5.47 17.44
C PHE A 123 9.36 -5.03 18.60
N GLU A 124 10.66 -4.99 18.40
CA GLU A 124 11.63 -4.59 19.39
C GLU A 124 12.31 -3.29 18.95
N ILE A 125 12.37 -2.33 19.85
CA ILE A 125 13.11 -1.09 19.64
C ILE A 125 14.27 -1.09 20.62
N THR A 126 15.47 -1.08 20.10
CA THR A 126 16.70 -0.97 20.87
C THR A 126 17.28 0.43 20.69
N ARG A 127 17.68 1.05 21.79
CA ARG A 127 18.43 2.31 21.77
C ARG A 127 19.77 2.08 22.43
N ASP A 128 20.81 2.51 21.76
CA ASP A 128 22.13 2.56 22.34
C ASP A 128 22.20 3.69 23.37
N GLU A 129 22.84 3.40 24.49
CA GLU A 129 23.18 4.40 25.50
C GLU A 129 24.69 4.66 25.39
N ILE A 130 25.05 5.89 25.10
CA ILE A 130 26.45 6.30 24.98
C ILE A 130 26.87 6.88 26.33
N ASP A 131 27.85 6.25 27.00
CA ASP A 131 28.46 6.75 28.22
C ASP A 131 29.32 7.99 27.91
N VAL A 132 28.85 9.13 28.39
CA VAL A 132 29.56 10.42 28.24
C VAL A 132 30.07 10.92 29.58
N THR A 133 30.32 10.03 30.51
CA THR A 133 30.86 10.38 31.83
C THR A 133 32.26 10.95 31.66
N THR A 134 32.45 12.20 32.01
CA THR A 134 33.75 12.88 31.93
C THR A 134 34.63 12.49 33.14
N ILE A 135 35.83 12.01 32.84
CA ILE A 135 36.87 11.76 33.86
C ILE A 135 37.44 13.12 34.27
N GLY A 136 37.25 13.52 35.55
CA GLY A 136 37.81 14.78 36.07
C GLY A 136 36.82 15.69 36.77
N GLN A 137 35.65 15.22 37.10
CA GLN A 137 34.73 15.97 37.97
C GLN A 137 35.28 16.04 39.39
N THR A 138 35.37 17.24 39.90
CA THR A 138 35.83 17.50 41.26
C THR A 138 34.86 16.88 42.28
N LEU A 139 35.35 15.99 43.10
CA LEU A 139 34.60 15.42 44.23
C LEU A 139 33.97 16.54 45.06
N GLY A 140 32.62 16.64 45.06
CA GLY A 140 31.88 17.57 45.92
C GLY A 140 30.75 18.34 45.24
N GLN A 141 30.64 18.40 43.93
CA GLN A 141 29.57 19.16 43.26
C GLN A 141 28.54 18.32 42.53
N THR A 142 28.84 17.08 42.18
CA THR A 142 27.88 16.14 41.63
C THR A 142 28.31 14.72 42.00
N ALA A 143 27.37 13.88 42.40
CA ALA A 143 27.67 12.50 42.73
C ALA A 143 28.32 11.81 41.48
N PRO A 144 29.20 10.82 41.67
CA PRO A 144 29.88 10.12 40.60
C PRO A 144 28.92 9.15 39.88
N PHE A 145 27.86 9.70 39.28
CA PHE A 145 26.93 8.92 38.47
C PHE A 145 27.38 8.94 37.04
N LYS A 146 27.24 7.79 36.39
CA LYS A 146 27.40 7.70 34.96
C LYS A 146 26.36 8.55 34.23
N THR A 147 26.82 9.33 33.28
CA THR A 147 25.95 10.14 32.42
C THR A 147 25.84 9.48 31.07
N TYR A 148 24.63 9.21 30.63
CA TYR A 148 24.34 8.59 29.36
C TYR A 148 23.56 9.57 28.46
N ILE A 149 23.88 9.57 27.18
CA ILE A 149 23.06 10.19 26.15
C ILE A 149 22.45 9.09 25.26
N THR A 150 21.27 9.34 24.74
CA THR A 150 20.61 8.41 23.84
C THR A 150 21.31 8.40 22.49
N GLY A 151 21.77 7.24 22.05
CA GLY A 151 22.28 7.01 20.73
C GLY A 151 21.18 6.78 19.70
N PHE A 152 21.54 6.17 18.57
CA PHE A 152 20.58 5.81 17.52
C PHE A 152 19.60 4.75 18.01
N ALA A 153 18.36 4.83 17.51
CA ALA A 153 17.38 3.79 17.74
C ALA A 153 17.40 2.83 16.54
N ASP A 154 17.39 1.53 16.81
CA ASP A 154 17.19 0.48 15.85
C ASP A 154 15.91 -0.28 16.17
N GLY A 155 15.26 -0.83 15.15
CA GLY A 155 14.00 -1.55 15.31
C GLY A 155 13.96 -2.81 14.46
N GLU A 156 13.67 -3.94 15.12
CA GLU A 156 13.49 -5.23 14.47
C GLU A 156 12.08 -5.76 14.76
N GLY A 157 11.46 -6.36 13.74
CA GLY A 157 10.12 -6.93 13.88
C GLY A 157 9.98 -8.28 13.20
N SER A 158 9.15 -9.15 13.78
CA SER A 158 8.77 -10.43 13.19
C SER A 158 7.25 -10.63 13.26
N ALA A 159 6.70 -11.34 12.26
CA ALA A 159 5.28 -11.70 12.24
C ALA A 159 5.09 -13.10 11.66
N THR A 160 4.21 -13.89 12.26
CA THR A 160 3.77 -15.19 11.74
C THR A 160 2.42 -14.99 11.06
N ILE A 161 2.35 -15.29 9.76
CA ILE A 161 1.18 -15.03 8.91
C ILE A 161 0.58 -16.38 8.50
N TYR A 162 -0.75 -16.48 8.56
CA TYR A 162 -1.50 -17.55 7.88
C TYR A 162 -1.85 -17.07 6.47
N THR A 163 -1.53 -17.88 5.48
CA THR A 163 -1.92 -17.71 4.07
C THR A 163 -3.05 -18.68 3.73
#